data_4c13de2fbea7e785b8c90d6652e386aa
#
_entry.id   4c13de2fbea7e785b8c90d6652e386aa
#
_cell.length_a   1.000
_cell.length_b   1.000
_cell.length_c   1.000
_cell.angle_alpha   90.00
_cell.angle_beta   90.00
_cell.angle_gamma   90.00
#
_symmetry.space_group_name_H-M   'P 1'
#
loop_
_entity.id
_entity.type
_entity.pdbx_description
1 polymer ?
#
loop_
_entity_poly.entity_id
_entity_poly.type
_entity_poly.pdbx_seq_one_letter_code
_entity_poly.pdbx_strand_id
1 'polypeptide(L)'
;QHDYIVGSNGAFVDTIKGVFNLFRMRQLVEIRTVLFSKTIGNIKLLADYISRNLPFVRHVAIMGMEYSGYAAKNSKNFWIDPYDYKDVLDAAVLSLHRRGMMTSIYNIPLCLLTERVRFLARDSISAWKKTYPISCNTCSVKEQCCGIFETSINISEHIIPL
;
A
#
# COMPACT_ATOMS: atom_id res chain seq x y z
N GLN A 1 15.76 7.95 2.43
CA GLN A 1 14.82 7.52 1.37
C GLN A 1 13.59 8.44 1.31
N HIS A 2 12.90 8.69 2.44
CA HIS A 2 11.73 9.57 2.48
C HIS A 2 12.05 10.95 1.88
N ASP A 3 13.11 11.60 2.35
CA ASP A 3 13.54 12.92 1.91
C ASP A 3 13.85 12.96 0.40
N TYR A 4 14.47 11.89 -0.12
CA TYR A 4 14.73 11.75 -1.54
C TYR A 4 13.43 11.67 -2.36
N ILE A 5 12.43 10.91 -1.87
CA ILE A 5 11.14 10.74 -2.57
C ILE A 5 10.34 12.05 -2.57
N VAL A 6 10.32 12.78 -1.45
CA VAL A 6 9.57 14.04 -1.34
C VAL A 6 10.37 15.25 -1.84
N GLY A 7 11.65 15.05 -2.18
CA GLY A 7 12.51 16.12 -2.71
C GLY A 7 12.89 17.20 -1.67
N SER A 8 12.87 16.87 -0.39
CA SER A 8 13.14 17.85 0.69
C SER A 8 13.95 17.24 1.82
N ASN A 9 15.14 17.77 2.08
CA ASN A 9 16.00 17.33 3.18
C ASN A 9 15.36 17.62 4.54
N GLY A 10 15.40 16.65 5.45
CA GLY A 10 14.82 16.76 6.79
C GLY A 10 13.32 16.48 6.87
N ALA A 11 12.63 16.30 5.73
CA ALA A 11 11.19 16.06 5.67
C ALA A 11 10.74 14.85 6.50
N PHE A 12 11.56 13.79 6.57
CA PHE A 12 11.26 12.64 7.42
C PHE A 12 11.18 13.03 8.89
N VAL A 13 12.16 13.77 9.37
CA VAL A 13 12.21 14.23 10.77
C VAL A 13 11.00 15.09 11.09
N ASP A 14 10.64 16.01 10.20
CA ASP A 14 9.50 16.90 10.40
C ASP A 14 8.16 16.15 10.33
N THR A 15 8.03 15.16 9.45
CA THR A 15 6.87 14.26 9.42
C THR A 15 6.73 13.53 10.76
N ILE A 16 7.81 12.96 11.29
CA ILE A 16 7.77 12.24 12.57
C ILE A 16 7.43 13.19 13.73
N LYS A 17 8.00 14.41 13.77
CA LYS A 17 7.60 15.44 14.74
C LYS A 17 6.10 15.75 14.64
N GLY A 18 5.57 15.89 13.43
CA GLY A 18 4.14 16.12 13.19
C GLY A 18 3.28 14.99 13.75
N VAL A 19 3.66 13.74 13.51
CA VAL A 19 2.99 12.54 14.07
C VAL A 19 2.95 12.57 15.59
N PHE A 20 4.08 12.88 16.24
CA PHE A 20 4.14 13.01 17.71
C PHE A 20 3.31 14.20 18.25
N ASN A 21 3.28 15.31 17.53
CA ASN A 21 2.46 16.46 17.92
C ASN A 21 0.96 16.10 17.87
N LEU A 22 0.51 15.44 16.81
CA LEU A 22 -0.86 14.92 16.72
C LEU A 22 -1.20 13.97 17.88
N PHE A 23 -0.31 13.06 18.21
CA PHE A 23 -0.48 12.17 19.35
C PHE A 23 -0.61 12.93 20.68
N ARG A 24 0.25 13.93 20.94
CA ARG A 24 0.18 14.80 22.14
C ARG A 24 -1.17 15.52 22.23
N MET A 25 -1.73 15.90 21.08
CA MET A 25 -3.06 16.50 20.96
C MET A 25 -4.20 15.47 20.98
N ARG A 26 -3.92 14.20 21.31
CA ARG A 26 -4.89 13.08 21.36
C ARG A 26 -5.64 12.85 20.05
N GLN A 27 -4.99 13.18 18.91
CA GLN A 27 -5.56 12.91 17.61
C GLN A 27 -5.28 11.47 17.18
N LEU A 28 -6.23 10.85 16.48
CA LEU A 28 -6.04 9.54 15.87
C LEU A 28 -5.18 9.70 14.60
N VAL A 29 -4.07 8.99 14.53
CA VAL A 29 -3.13 9.07 13.41
C VAL A 29 -3.23 7.80 12.57
N GLU A 30 -3.36 7.97 11.26
CA GLU A 30 -3.17 6.92 10.26
C GLU A 30 -1.88 7.21 9.48
N ILE A 31 -1.06 6.17 9.29
CA ILE A 31 0.10 6.23 8.41
C ILE A 31 -0.23 5.54 7.11
N ARG A 32 -0.06 6.24 5.99
CA ARG A 32 -0.22 5.71 4.64
C ARG A 32 1.13 5.58 3.96
N THR A 33 1.40 4.39 3.42
CA THR A 33 2.63 4.11 2.67
C THR A 33 2.27 3.61 1.28
N VAL A 34 2.74 4.33 0.27
CA VAL A 34 2.53 3.94 -1.14
C VAL A 34 3.69 3.06 -1.60
N LEU A 35 3.35 1.92 -2.22
CA LEU A 35 4.29 0.95 -2.74
C LEU A 35 4.61 1.21 -4.21
N PHE A 36 5.88 1.30 -4.51
CA PHE A 36 6.44 1.35 -5.86
C PHE A 36 7.90 0.91 -5.83
N SER A 37 8.57 0.82 -6.97
CA SER A 37 9.92 0.25 -7.09
C SER A 37 10.94 0.82 -6.09
N LYS A 38 10.80 2.10 -5.69
CA LYS A 38 11.74 2.76 -4.77
C LYS A 38 11.42 2.54 -3.29
N THR A 39 10.17 2.15 -2.94
CA THR A 39 9.74 1.98 -1.54
C THR A 39 9.75 0.53 -1.09
N ILE A 40 9.45 -0.40 -2.01
CA ILE A 40 9.21 -1.80 -1.68
C ILE A 40 10.40 -2.48 -0.98
N GLY A 41 11.63 -2.17 -1.38
CA GLY A 41 12.84 -2.77 -0.79
C GLY A 41 13.00 -2.51 0.70
N ASN A 42 12.37 -1.48 1.24
CA ASN A 42 12.47 -1.08 2.65
C ASN A 42 11.17 -1.27 3.44
N ILE A 43 10.14 -1.91 2.87
CA ILE A 43 8.83 -2.03 3.53
C ILE A 43 8.89 -2.76 4.88
N LYS A 44 9.74 -3.79 5.00
CA LYS A 44 9.96 -4.50 6.27
C LYS A 44 10.60 -3.61 7.32
N LEU A 45 11.63 -2.84 6.94
CA LEU A 45 12.29 -1.89 7.84
C LEU A 45 11.32 -0.80 8.29
N LEU A 46 10.47 -0.32 7.39
CA LEU A 46 9.42 0.65 7.71
C LEU A 46 8.38 0.06 8.68
N ALA A 47 7.92 -1.17 8.45
CA ALA A 47 7.00 -1.87 9.35
C ALA A 47 7.60 -2.02 10.76
N ASP A 48 8.87 -2.41 10.85
CA ASP A 48 9.59 -2.50 12.13
C ASP A 48 9.76 -1.14 12.79
N TYR A 49 10.09 -0.10 12.03
CA TYR A 49 10.19 1.27 12.54
C TYR A 49 8.86 1.75 13.12
N ILE A 50 7.76 1.62 12.37
CA ILE A 50 6.42 2.05 12.79
C ILE A 50 6.04 1.32 14.09
N SER A 51 6.14 0.00 14.12
CA SER A 51 5.72 -0.78 15.27
C SER A 51 6.52 -0.53 16.54
N ARG A 52 7.80 -0.16 16.42
CA ARG A 52 8.68 0.11 17.58
C ARG A 52 8.61 1.56 18.05
N ASN A 53 8.51 2.51 17.12
CA ASN A 53 8.65 3.93 17.44
C ASN A 53 7.31 4.68 17.46
N LEU A 54 6.27 4.14 16.82
CA LEU A 54 4.95 4.76 16.68
C LEU A 54 3.81 3.82 17.10
N PRO A 55 3.91 3.13 18.28
CA PRO A 55 2.92 2.13 18.69
C PRO A 55 1.52 2.72 18.96
N PHE A 56 1.42 4.02 19.09
CA PHE A 56 0.18 4.78 19.29
C PHE A 56 -0.59 5.08 17.99
N VAL A 57 0.01 4.80 16.83
CA VAL A 57 -0.66 4.97 15.54
C VAL A 57 -1.88 4.06 15.47
N ARG A 58 -3.03 4.66 15.13
CA ARG A 58 -4.31 3.94 15.09
C ARG A 58 -4.39 2.95 13.94
N HIS A 59 -3.84 3.30 12.79
CA HIS A 59 -3.95 2.50 11.58
C HIS A 59 -2.73 2.66 10.68
N VAL A 60 -2.31 1.58 10.04
CA VAL A 60 -1.26 1.57 9.02
C VAL A 60 -1.86 1.06 7.71
N ALA A 61 -1.94 1.91 6.71
CA ALA A 61 -2.42 1.59 5.37
C ALA A 61 -1.25 1.42 4.40
N ILE A 62 -1.08 0.23 3.88
CA ILE A 62 -0.10 -0.08 2.83
C ILE A 62 -0.83 -0.09 1.49
N MET A 63 -0.40 0.73 0.54
CA MET A 63 -1.20 1.03 -0.65
C MET A 63 -0.43 0.77 -1.94
N GLY A 64 -1.04 0.11 -2.91
CA GLY A 64 -0.58 0.13 -4.30
C GLY A 64 -0.67 1.54 -4.90
N MET A 65 0.26 1.88 -5.79
CA MET A 65 0.37 3.19 -6.40
C MET A 65 -0.70 3.39 -7.50
N GLU A 66 -1.37 4.56 -7.48
CA GLU A 66 -2.13 5.04 -8.63
C GLU A 66 -1.19 5.75 -9.60
N TYR A 67 -1.19 5.34 -10.86
CA TYR A 67 -0.33 5.93 -11.90
C TYR A 67 -1.04 7.08 -12.60
N SER A 68 -1.09 8.23 -11.95
CA SER A 68 -1.60 9.49 -12.50
C SER A 68 -0.56 10.61 -12.37
N GLY A 69 -0.69 11.69 -13.12
CA GLY A 69 0.19 12.86 -13.05
C GLY A 69 1.67 12.51 -13.22
N TYR A 70 2.52 12.87 -12.24
CA TYR A 70 3.96 12.57 -12.26
C TYR A 70 4.27 11.08 -12.20
N ALA A 71 3.47 10.27 -11.50
CA ALA A 71 3.65 8.83 -11.45
C ALA A 71 3.46 8.20 -12.83
N ALA A 72 2.48 8.65 -13.61
CA ALA A 72 2.27 8.20 -15.00
C ALA A 72 3.46 8.55 -15.89
N LYS A 73 3.96 9.80 -15.82
CA LYS A 73 5.12 10.26 -16.59
C LYS A 73 6.40 9.46 -16.29
N ASN A 74 6.53 8.96 -15.06
CA ASN A 74 7.70 8.22 -14.57
C ASN A 74 7.41 6.71 -14.40
N SER A 75 6.34 6.19 -14.98
CA SER A 75 5.89 4.81 -14.78
C SER A 75 6.99 3.78 -15.06
N LYS A 76 7.81 3.98 -16.09
CA LYS A 76 8.95 3.09 -16.42
C LYS A 76 9.95 2.90 -15.27
N ASN A 77 10.09 3.92 -14.41
CA ASN A 77 11.03 3.91 -13.28
C ASN A 77 10.35 3.53 -11.94
N PHE A 78 9.04 3.69 -11.87
CA PHE A 78 8.29 3.54 -10.61
C PHE A 78 7.46 2.27 -10.57
N TRP A 79 7.05 1.77 -11.73
CA TRP A 79 6.23 0.58 -11.78
C TRP A 79 7.00 -0.66 -11.30
N ILE A 80 6.32 -1.47 -10.56
CA ILE A 80 6.73 -2.83 -10.17
C ILE A 80 5.45 -3.66 -10.06
N ASP A 81 5.47 -4.87 -10.59
CA ASP A 81 4.32 -5.76 -10.51
C ASP A 81 4.04 -6.12 -9.04
N PRO A 82 2.81 -5.95 -8.54
CA PRO A 82 2.45 -6.40 -7.20
C PRO A 82 2.72 -7.87 -6.95
N TYR A 83 2.68 -8.70 -7.98
CA TYR A 83 3.01 -10.11 -7.89
C TYR A 83 4.46 -10.35 -7.46
N ASP A 84 5.41 -9.52 -7.92
CA ASP A 84 6.84 -9.67 -7.63
C ASP A 84 7.19 -9.35 -6.17
N TYR A 85 6.37 -8.56 -5.49
CA TYR A 85 6.63 -8.18 -4.11
C TYR A 85 5.63 -8.72 -3.10
N LYS A 86 4.69 -9.58 -3.51
CA LYS A 86 3.64 -10.11 -2.63
C LYS A 86 4.17 -10.75 -1.35
N ASP A 87 5.29 -11.48 -1.41
CA ASP A 87 5.84 -12.18 -0.25
C ASP A 87 6.51 -11.22 0.75
N VAL A 88 7.19 -10.20 0.25
CA VAL A 88 7.80 -9.16 1.09
C VAL A 88 6.72 -8.27 1.73
N LEU A 89 5.65 -8.01 1.00
CA LEU A 89 4.46 -7.31 1.51
C LEU A 89 3.77 -8.14 2.60
N ASP A 90 3.53 -9.43 2.35
CA ASP A 90 2.98 -10.39 3.32
C ASP A 90 3.77 -10.32 4.64
N ALA A 91 5.09 -10.48 4.58
CA ALA A 91 5.93 -10.44 5.76
C ALA A 91 5.84 -9.12 6.54
N ALA A 92 5.76 -7.98 5.84
CA ALA A 92 5.67 -6.66 6.45
C ALA A 92 4.32 -6.44 7.14
N VAL A 93 3.20 -6.71 6.43
CA VAL A 93 1.86 -6.47 6.98
C VAL A 93 1.52 -7.43 8.12
N LEU A 94 1.93 -8.71 8.03
CA LEU A 94 1.76 -9.67 9.11
C LEU A 94 2.60 -9.29 10.34
N SER A 95 3.80 -8.73 10.16
CA SER A 95 4.61 -8.22 11.27
C SER A 95 3.87 -7.12 12.04
N LEU A 96 3.27 -6.15 11.34
CA LEU A 96 2.45 -5.09 11.96
C LEU A 96 1.22 -5.68 12.66
N HIS A 97 0.47 -6.53 11.94
CA HIS A 97 -0.76 -7.12 12.44
C HIS A 97 -0.54 -7.96 13.72
N ARG A 98 0.51 -8.82 13.73
CA ARG A 98 0.87 -9.64 14.91
C ARG A 98 1.28 -8.82 16.12
N ARG A 99 1.73 -7.59 15.93
CA ARG A 99 2.03 -6.63 17.01
C ARG A 99 0.81 -5.82 17.46
N GLY A 100 -0.39 -6.21 17.03
CA GLY A 100 -1.65 -5.59 17.42
C GLY A 100 -1.97 -4.29 16.70
N MET A 101 -1.21 -3.92 15.65
CA MET A 101 -1.50 -2.72 14.88
C MET A 101 -2.62 -2.98 13.87
N MET A 102 -3.63 -2.11 13.84
CA MET A 102 -4.63 -2.14 12.79
C MET A 102 -3.96 -1.87 11.45
N THR A 103 -4.01 -2.84 10.54
CA THR A 103 -3.29 -2.79 9.26
C THR A 103 -4.24 -3.11 8.12
N SER A 104 -4.15 -2.38 7.01
CA SER A 104 -4.91 -2.65 5.79
C SER A 104 -4.02 -2.56 4.55
N ILE A 105 -4.39 -3.34 3.54
CA ILE A 105 -3.80 -3.30 2.20
C ILE A 105 -4.82 -2.65 1.27
N TYR A 106 -4.42 -1.58 0.60
CA TYR A 106 -5.26 -0.82 -0.32
C TYR A 106 -4.73 -0.90 -1.75
N ASN A 107 -5.62 -0.80 -2.71
CA ASN A 107 -5.30 -0.64 -4.14
C ASN A 107 -4.49 -1.80 -4.75
N ILE A 108 -4.57 -2.99 -4.19
CA ILE A 108 -3.93 -4.20 -4.74
C ILE A 108 -5.01 -5.28 -4.89
N PRO A 109 -5.23 -5.81 -6.10
CA PRO A 109 -6.19 -6.89 -6.35
C PRO A 109 -5.93 -8.13 -5.47
N LEU A 110 -6.99 -8.80 -5.04
CA LEU A 110 -6.89 -9.97 -4.15
C LEU A 110 -6.06 -11.11 -4.73
N CYS A 111 -6.09 -11.31 -6.05
CA CYS A 111 -5.32 -12.36 -6.73
C CYS A 111 -3.79 -12.07 -6.75
N LEU A 112 -3.38 -10.82 -6.53
CA LEU A 112 -1.97 -10.43 -6.45
C LEU A 112 -1.45 -10.43 -5.00
N LEU A 113 -2.28 -10.86 -4.04
CA LEU A 113 -1.89 -11.02 -2.63
C LEU A 113 -1.77 -12.50 -2.28
N THR A 114 -0.89 -12.81 -1.35
CA THR A 114 -0.87 -14.16 -0.75
C THR A 114 -2.18 -14.38 0.02
N GLU A 115 -2.65 -15.61 0.08
CA GLU A 115 -3.88 -15.97 0.80
C GLU A 115 -3.84 -15.50 2.26
N ARG A 116 -2.66 -15.56 2.88
CA ARG A 116 -2.41 -15.22 4.28
C ARG A 116 -2.75 -13.78 4.66
N VAL A 117 -2.79 -12.86 3.68
CA VAL A 117 -3.02 -11.43 3.94
C VAL A 117 -4.23 -10.85 3.24
N ARG A 118 -4.98 -11.66 2.46
CA ARG A 118 -6.20 -11.20 1.78
C ARG A 118 -7.23 -10.62 2.74
N PHE A 119 -7.32 -11.13 3.97
CA PHE A 119 -8.23 -10.61 4.99
C PHE A 119 -7.91 -9.16 5.44
N LEU A 120 -6.69 -8.68 5.16
CA LEU A 120 -6.26 -7.29 5.41
C LEU A 120 -6.56 -6.37 4.23
N ALA A 121 -6.87 -6.92 3.06
CA ALA A 121 -7.23 -6.13 1.88
C ALA A 121 -8.56 -5.42 2.08
N ARG A 122 -8.68 -4.23 1.49
CA ARG A 122 -9.90 -3.42 1.51
C ARG A 122 -10.22 -2.93 0.10
N ASP A 123 -11.49 -2.89 -0.20
CA ASP A 123 -11.98 -2.19 -1.38
C ASP A 123 -11.82 -0.69 -1.17
N SER A 124 -10.85 -0.11 -1.83
CA SER A 124 -10.34 1.23 -1.55
C SER A 124 -10.32 2.15 -2.76
N ILE A 125 -10.61 1.60 -3.95
CA ILE A 125 -10.67 2.37 -5.19
C ILE A 125 -12.11 2.84 -5.39
N SER A 126 -12.31 4.15 -5.49
CA SER A 126 -13.64 4.73 -5.76
C SER A 126 -14.24 4.14 -7.04
N ALA A 127 -15.55 3.90 -7.05
CA ALA A 127 -16.25 3.23 -8.15
C ALA A 127 -15.97 3.83 -9.54
N TRP A 128 -15.86 5.16 -9.61
CA TRP A 128 -15.59 5.89 -10.86
C TRP A 128 -14.14 5.80 -11.35
N LYS A 129 -13.20 5.31 -10.49
CA LYS A 129 -11.79 5.06 -10.82
C LYS A 129 -11.48 3.58 -10.99
N LYS A 130 -12.45 2.71 -10.71
CA LYS A 130 -12.26 1.27 -10.63
C LYS A 130 -12.62 0.62 -11.95
N THR A 131 -11.74 -0.28 -12.40
CA THR A 131 -12.04 -1.15 -13.53
C THR A 131 -11.59 -2.59 -13.25
N TYR A 132 -12.05 -3.52 -14.08
CA TYR A 132 -11.71 -4.93 -13.96
C TYR A 132 -11.36 -5.48 -15.35
N PRO A 133 -10.22 -6.16 -15.51
CA PRO A 133 -9.92 -6.93 -16.71
C PRO A 133 -11.01 -7.97 -17.01
N ILE A 134 -11.11 -8.37 -18.28
CA ILE A 134 -12.12 -9.37 -18.74
C ILE A 134 -12.01 -10.67 -17.94
N SER A 135 -10.79 -11.10 -17.57
CA SER A 135 -10.55 -12.28 -16.75
C SER A 135 -11.30 -12.26 -15.39
N CYS A 136 -11.58 -11.07 -14.86
CA CYS A 136 -12.31 -10.94 -13.60
C CYS A 136 -13.82 -11.24 -13.69
N ASN A 137 -14.37 -11.46 -14.88
CA ASN A 137 -15.81 -11.76 -15.03
C ASN A 137 -16.19 -13.12 -14.43
N THR A 138 -15.24 -14.05 -14.32
CA THR A 138 -15.44 -15.38 -13.70
C THR A 138 -14.90 -15.47 -12.27
N CYS A 139 -14.42 -14.37 -11.70
CA CYS A 139 -13.82 -14.35 -10.37
C CYS A 139 -14.88 -14.39 -9.27
N SER A 140 -14.79 -15.36 -8.35
CA SER A 140 -15.75 -15.57 -7.28
C SER A 140 -15.72 -14.49 -6.20
N VAL A 141 -14.62 -13.73 -6.08
CA VAL A 141 -14.41 -12.68 -5.08
C VAL A 141 -14.39 -11.26 -5.67
N LYS A 142 -14.89 -11.09 -6.89
CA LYS A 142 -14.88 -9.82 -7.63
C LYS A 142 -15.48 -8.67 -6.81
N GLU A 143 -16.60 -8.91 -6.16
CA GLU A 143 -17.33 -7.89 -5.37
C GLU A 143 -16.56 -7.44 -4.11
N GLN A 144 -15.62 -8.25 -3.63
CA GLN A 144 -14.79 -7.94 -2.47
C GLN A 144 -13.43 -7.33 -2.87
N CYS A 145 -13.15 -7.31 -4.17
CA CYS A 145 -11.85 -6.89 -4.71
C CYS A 145 -11.86 -5.41 -5.05
N CYS A 146 -10.77 -4.72 -4.74
CA CYS A 146 -10.61 -3.31 -5.13
C CYS A 146 -10.50 -3.10 -6.65
N GLY A 147 -10.32 -4.17 -7.46
CA GLY A 147 -10.03 -4.03 -8.88
C GLY A 147 -8.69 -3.35 -9.14
N ILE A 148 -8.59 -2.68 -10.28
CA ILE A 148 -7.45 -1.85 -10.66
C ILE A 148 -7.91 -0.42 -10.95
N PHE A 149 -6.98 0.53 -10.92
CA PHE A 149 -7.30 1.89 -11.36
C PHE A 149 -7.51 1.94 -12.88
N GLU A 150 -8.51 2.68 -13.32
CA GLU A 150 -8.74 2.96 -14.74
C GLU A 150 -7.52 3.62 -15.41
N THR A 151 -6.78 4.42 -14.62
CA THR A 151 -5.54 5.09 -15.04
C THR A 151 -4.32 4.17 -15.10
N SER A 152 -4.47 2.86 -14.81
CA SER A 152 -3.35 1.93 -14.83
C SER A 152 -2.78 1.77 -16.23
N ILE A 153 -1.50 2.16 -16.40
CA ILE A 153 -0.77 2.04 -17.67
C ILE A 153 -0.21 0.62 -17.84
N ASN A 154 0.23 0.03 -16.73
CA ASN A 154 0.73 -1.33 -16.67
C ASN A 154 -0.24 -2.18 -15.83
N ILE A 155 -0.61 -3.32 -16.34
CA ILE A 155 -1.48 -4.30 -15.68
C ILE A 155 -0.67 -5.56 -15.50
N SER A 156 -0.71 -6.16 -14.31
CA SER A 156 -0.05 -7.43 -14.03
C SER A 156 -0.64 -8.55 -14.91
N GLU A 157 0.23 -9.35 -15.51
CA GLU A 157 -0.16 -10.56 -16.23
C GLU A 157 -0.65 -11.68 -15.30
N HIS A 158 -0.43 -11.50 -14.00
CA HIS A 158 -0.82 -12.45 -12.94
C HIS A 158 -2.24 -12.20 -12.39
N ILE A 159 -3.04 -11.31 -13.02
CA ILE A 159 -4.44 -11.15 -12.65
C ILE A 159 -5.24 -12.33 -13.17
N ILE A 160 -5.50 -13.29 -12.29
CA ILE A 160 -6.27 -14.50 -12.54
C ILE A 160 -7.49 -14.57 -11.61
N PRO A 161 -8.62 -15.15 -12.05
CA PRO A 161 -9.77 -15.38 -11.19
C PRO A 161 -9.42 -16.23 -9.96
N LEU A 162 -10.04 -15.91 -8.82
CA LEU A 162 -9.99 -16.69 -7.59
C LEU A 162 -11.29 -17.46 -7.40
#